data_01f7b486a9883010f9a82cdbd590f053
#
_entry.id   01f7b486a9883010f9a82cdbd590f053
#
_cell.length_a   1.000
_cell.length_b   1.000
_cell.length_c   1.000
_cell.angle_alpha   90.00
_cell.angle_beta   90.00
_cell.angle_gamma   90.00
#
_symmetry.space_group_name_H-M   'P 1'
#
loop_
_entity.id
_entity.type
_entity.pdbx_description
1 polymer ?
#
loop_
_entity_poly.entity_id
_entity_poly.type
_entity_poly.pdbx_seq_one_letter_code
_entity_poly.pdbx_strand_id
1 'polypeptide(L)'
;FHTEFRKILGELENGEKTIYTSNVIINTILNSKFHVAERKKIKVSTSILVPKEMNLDYSDAGILLGNLLDNATEACEKLPAGKRWMSLNMLYKEHMLILKVSNSKDGKKVDINKSRKRNLVSSGIGTHSVKCIAEKYNGTVSFMDMGETFEVCAVLYGIF
;
A
#
# COMPACT_ATOMS: atom_id res chain seq x y z
N PHE A 1 5.44 -13.64 -11.73
CA PHE A 1 4.07 -13.11 -11.88
C PHE A 1 3.01 -14.20 -11.74
N HIS A 2 3.06 -15.25 -12.54
CA HIS A 2 2.08 -16.34 -12.46
C HIS A 2 2.10 -17.13 -11.14
N THR A 3 3.27 -17.36 -10.56
CA THR A 3 3.41 -18.09 -9.29
C THR A 3 2.88 -17.27 -8.12
N GLU A 4 3.14 -15.97 -8.13
CA GLU A 4 2.67 -15.05 -7.09
C GLU A 4 1.15 -14.84 -7.17
N PHE A 5 0.63 -14.72 -8.39
CA PHE A 5 -0.80 -14.62 -8.64
C PHE A 5 -1.55 -15.90 -8.21
N ARG A 6 -1.00 -17.09 -8.50
CA ARG A 6 -1.56 -18.36 -8.02
C ARG A 6 -1.52 -18.51 -6.51
N LYS A 7 -0.45 -18.02 -5.88
CA LYS A 7 -0.32 -17.99 -4.43
C LYS A 7 -1.39 -17.09 -3.80
N ILE A 8 -1.60 -15.92 -4.37
CA ILE A 8 -2.65 -14.98 -3.95
C ILE A 8 -4.03 -15.63 -4.11
N LEU A 9 -4.31 -16.28 -5.23
CA LEU A 9 -5.56 -17.00 -5.46
C LEU A 9 -5.75 -18.15 -4.47
N GLY A 10 -4.71 -18.93 -4.20
CA GLY A 10 -4.76 -20.02 -3.24
C GLY A 10 -5.01 -19.55 -1.81
N GLU A 11 -4.41 -18.43 -1.41
CA GLU A 11 -4.65 -17.80 -0.11
C GLU A 11 -6.08 -17.27 -0.01
N LEU A 12 -6.64 -16.77 -1.10
CA LEU A 12 -8.04 -16.31 -1.18
C LEU A 12 -9.04 -17.47 -1.12
N GLU A 13 -8.69 -18.65 -1.62
CA GLU A 13 -9.55 -19.85 -1.54
C GLU A 13 -9.58 -20.44 -0.13
N ASN A 14 -8.51 -20.26 0.65
CA ASN A 14 -8.34 -20.85 1.97
C ASN A 14 -8.58 -19.89 3.14
N GLY A 15 -8.83 -18.59 2.89
CA GLY A 15 -9.02 -17.55 3.90
C GLY A 15 -10.40 -16.92 3.88
N GLU A 16 -10.79 -16.30 5.00
CA GLU A 16 -11.96 -15.43 5.03
C GLU A 16 -11.73 -14.24 4.11
N LYS A 17 -12.56 -14.13 3.05
CA LYS A 17 -12.52 -13.01 2.13
C LYS A 17 -13.24 -11.82 2.75
N THR A 18 -12.52 -10.72 2.95
CA THR A 18 -13.13 -9.46 3.33
C THR A 18 -13.46 -8.65 2.08
N ILE A 19 -14.61 -7.98 2.08
CA ILE A 19 -14.99 -7.08 1.00
C ILE A 19 -14.69 -5.65 1.44
N TYR A 20 -13.58 -5.10 0.95
CA TYR A 20 -13.18 -3.71 1.17
C TYR A 20 -13.81 -2.78 0.14
N THR A 21 -14.03 -3.27 -1.05
CA THR A 21 -14.54 -2.50 -2.20
C THR A 21 -15.14 -3.44 -3.24
N SER A 22 -16.07 -2.94 -4.04
CA SER A 22 -16.62 -3.65 -5.20
C SER A 22 -15.65 -3.72 -6.40
N ASN A 23 -14.57 -2.94 -6.37
CA ASN A 23 -13.50 -3.03 -7.37
C ASN A 23 -12.70 -4.32 -7.13
N VAL A 24 -12.84 -5.31 -8.01
CA VAL A 24 -12.30 -6.66 -7.83
C VAL A 24 -10.78 -6.66 -7.72
N ILE A 25 -10.10 -5.87 -8.54
CA ILE A 25 -8.62 -5.82 -8.56
C ILE A 25 -8.10 -5.23 -7.24
N ILE A 26 -8.61 -4.08 -6.85
CA ILE A 26 -8.22 -3.44 -5.58
C ILE A 26 -8.53 -4.38 -4.41
N ASN A 27 -9.73 -4.95 -4.39
CA ASN A 27 -10.13 -5.86 -3.31
C ASN A 27 -9.21 -7.08 -3.19
N THR A 28 -8.80 -7.67 -4.32
CA THR A 28 -7.87 -8.80 -4.35
C THR A 28 -6.50 -8.43 -3.77
N ILE A 29 -5.96 -7.28 -4.16
CA ILE A 29 -4.67 -6.78 -3.64
C ILE A 29 -4.77 -6.56 -2.14
N LEU A 30 -5.83 -5.90 -1.67
CA LEU A 30 -6.00 -5.58 -0.25
C LEU A 30 -6.16 -6.84 0.60
N ASN A 31 -6.92 -7.83 0.15
CA ASN A 31 -7.06 -9.10 0.87
C ASN A 31 -5.70 -9.78 1.04
N SER A 32 -4.90 -9.84 -0.01
CA SER A 32 -3.56 -10.43 0.04
C SER A 32 -2.66 -9.71 1.05
N LYS A 33 -2.57 -8.39 0.97
CA LYS A 33 -1.65 -7.61 1.81
C LYS A 33 -2.11 -7.50 3.26
N PHE A 34 -3.40 -7.34 3.50
CA PHE A 34 -3.93 -7.25 4.87
C PHE A 34 -3.96 -8.59 5.59
N HIS A 35 -4.11 -9.69 4.84
CA HIS A 35 -3.97 -11.03 5.43
C HIS A 35 -2.57 -11.22 6.03
N VAL A 36 -1.53 -10.82 5.31
CA VAL A 36 -0.15 -10.85 5.81
C VAL A 36 0.01 -9.93 7.03
N ALA A 37 -0.52 -8.72 6.96
CA ALA A 37 -0.44 -7.76 8.05
C ALA A 37 -1.12 -8.29 9.33
N GLU A 38 -2.30 -8.87 9.21
CA GLU A 38 -3.05 -9.44 10.34
C GLU A 38 -2.32 -10.62 10.97
N ARG A 39 -1.71 -11.48 10.16
CA ARG A 39 -0.87 -12.57 10.65
C ARG A 39 0.33 -12.07 11.46
N LYS A 40 0.82 -10.88 11.15
CA LYS A 40 1.90 -10.20 11.88
C LYS A 40 1.38 -9.35 13.04
N LYS A 41 0.12 -9.53 13.41
CA LYS A 41 -0.55 -8.82 14.52
C LYS A 41 -0.52 -7.30 14.34
N ILE A 42 -0.70 -6.85 13.11
CA ILE A 42 -0.85 -5.44 12.77
C ILE A 42 -2.34 -5.12 12.72
N LYS A 43 -2.76 -4.12 13.49
CA LYS A 43 -4.13 -3.64 13.46
C LYS A 43 -4.35 -2.80 12.19
N VAL A 44 -5.27 -3.25 11.34
CA VAL A 44 -5.55 -2.60 10.06
C VAL A 44 -6.88 -1.86 10.14
N SER A 45 -6.90 -0.61 9.69
CA SER A 45 -8.13 0.16 9.48
C SER A 45 -8.18 0.71 8.06
N THR A 46 -9.37 0.72 7.47
CA THR A 46 -9.55 1.10 6.06
C THR A 46 -10.73 2.01 5.85
N SER A 47 -10.62 2.89 4.86
CA SER A 47 -11.72 3.66 4.29
C SER A 47 -11.51 3.67 2.78
N ILE A 48 -12.30 2.90 2.05
CA ILE A 48 -12.13 2.68 0.62
C ILE A 48 -13.38 3.14 -0.13
N LEU A 49 -13.27 4.25 -0.85
CA LEU A 49 -14.35 4.83 -1.66
C LEU A 49 -13.87 4.97 -3.10
N VAL A 50 -13.92 3.86 -3.84
CA VAL A 50 -13.53 3.80 -5.25
C VAL A 50 -14.63 3.13 -6.06
N PRO A 51 -14.79 3.48 -7.35
CA PRO A 51 -15.79 2.86 -8.20
C PRO A 51 -15.44 1.40 -8.51
N LYS A 52 -16.45 0.65 -8.90
CA LYS A 52 -16.31 -0.76 -9.29
C LYS A 52 -15.28 -0.95 -10.41
N GLU A 53 -15.24 -0.01 -11.34
CA GLU A 53 -14.33 -0.04 -12.49
C GLU A 53 -13.56 1.28 -12.59
N MET A 54 -12.28 1.18 -12.84
CA MET A 54 -11.38 2.31 -13.11
C MET A 54 -10.42 1.88 -14.21
N ASN A 55 -9.94 2.85 -15.00
CA ASN A 55 -8.93 2.59 -16.02
C ASN A 55 -7.51 2.48 -15.47
N LEU A 56 -7.35 2.38 -14.16
CA LEU A 56 -6.05 2.15 -13.54
C LEU A 56 -5.53 0.77 -13.94
N ASP A 57 -4.34 0.74 -14.53
CA ASP A 57 -3.70 -0.51 -14.97
C ASP A 57 -3.47 -1.45 -13.77
N TYR A 58 -3.72 -2.75 -13.96
CA TYR A 58 -3.60 -3.76 -12.90
C TYR A 58 -2.19 -3.84 -12.34
N SER A 59 -1.18 -3.78 -13.20
CA SER A 59 0.23 -3.78 -12.77
C SER A 59 0.54 -2.55 -11.95
N ASP A 60 0.06 -1.39 -12.36
CA ASP A 60 0.28 -0.14 -11.64
C ASP A 60 -0.40 -0.15 -10.28
N ALA A 61 -1.64 -0.64 -10.19
CA ALA A 61 -2.34 -0.81 -8.93
C ALA A 61 -1.59 -1.77 -7.99
N GLY A 62 -1.13 -2.89 -8.50
CA GLY A 62 -0.38 -3.88 -7.74
C GLY A 62 0.95 -3.34 -7.22
N ILE A 63 1.69 -2.63 -8.05
CA ILE A 63 2.97 -2.01 -7.67
C ILE A 63 2.75 -0.91 -6.63
N LEU A 64 1.80 -0.02 -6.88
CA LEU A 64 1.50 1.10 -6.00
C LEU A 64 1.06 0.64 -4.61
N LEU A 65 -0.02 -0.11 -4.54
CA LEU A 65 -0.57 -0.62 -3.28
C LEU A 65 0.38 -1.63 -2.62
N GLY A 66 0.95 -2.53 -3.40
CA GLY A 66 1.86 -3.54 -2.89
C GLY A 66 3.06 -2.92 -2.19
N ASN A 67 3.73 -1.98 -2.83
CA ASN A 67 4.91 -1.34 -2.25
C ASN A 67 4.57 -0.49 -1.02
N LEU A 68 3.48 0.27 -1.07
CA LEU A 68 3.07 1.09 0.07
C LEU A 68 2.67 0.25 1.28
N LEU A 69 1.91 -0.81 1.07
CA LEU A 69 1.46 -1.69 2.15
C LEU A 69 2.59 -2.58 2.69
N ASP A 70 3.48 -3.05 1.83
CA ASP A 70 4.66 -3.80 2.24
C ASP A 70 5.60 -2.93 3.10
N ASN A 71 5.82 -1.68 2.71
CA ASN A 71 6.63 -0.74 3.49
C ASN A 71 6.01 -0.48 4.88
N ALA A 72 4.69 -0.31 4.93
CA ALA A 72 3.98 -0.13 6.20
C ALA A 72 4.12 -1.37 7.10
N THR A 73 3.99 -2.56 6.53
CA THR A 73 4.16 -3.83 7.24
C THR A 73 5.58 -3.98 7.80
N GLU A 74 6.59 -3.70 6.99
CA GLU A 74 8.00 -3.75 7.42
C GLU A 74 8.31 -2.79 8.56
N ALA A 75 7.77 -1.57 8.50
CA ALA A 75 7.92 -0.59 9.56
C ALA A 75 7.27 -1.06 10.87
N CYS A 76 6.08 -1.62 10.78
CA CYS A 76 5.35 -2.16 11.95
C CYS A 76 6.08 -3.33 12.60
N GLU A 77 6.74 -4.19 11.82
CA GLU A 77 7.47 -5.35 12.34
C GLU A 77 8.59 -5.00 13.31
N LYS A 78 9.13 -3.79 13.22
CA LYS A 78 10.16 -3.28 14.13
C LYS A 78 9.61 -2.92 15.51
N LEU A 79 8.30 -2.92 15.68
CA LEU A 79 7.61 -2.59 16.91
C LEU A 79 7.09 -3.85 17.63
N PRO A 80 6.88 -3.79 18.96
CA PRO A 80 6.16 -4.83 19.67
C PRO A 80 4.74 -5.00 19.11
N ALA A 81 4.20 -6.22 19.14
CA ALA A 81 2.90 -6.56 18.56
C ALA A 81 1.75 -5.61 19.00
N GLY A 82 1.71 -5.19 20.25
CA GLY A 82 0.66 -4.30 20.77
C GLY A 82 0.72 -2.86 20.26
N LYS A 83 1.78 -2.48 19.53
CA LYS A 83 1.99 -1.12 19.01
C LYS A 83 1.93 -1.04 17.49
N ARG A 84 1.57 -2.13 16.82
CA ARG A 84 1.54 -2.22 15.37
C ARG A 84 0.17 -1.83 14.83
N TRP A 85 0.12 -0.79 14.01
CA TRP A 85 -1.09 -0.42 13.29
C TRP A 85 -0.76 0.20 11.93
N MET A 86 -1.68 0.05 10.99
CA MET A 86 -1.66 0.75 9.71
C MET A 86 -3.08 1.13 9.30
N SER A 87 -3.19 2.17 8.49
CA SER A 87 -4.45 2.59 7.90
C SER A 87 -4.28 2.86 6.43
N LEU A 88 -5.32 2.56 5.66
CA LEU A 88 -5.39 2.84 4.24
C LEU A 88 -6.69 3.61 3.96
N ASN A 89 -6.53 4.79 3.37
CA ASN A 89 -7.64 5.57 2.85
C ASN A 89 -7.50 5.68 1.33
N MET A 90 -8.53 5.32 0.61
CA MET A 90 -8.62 5.52 -0.84
C MET A 90 -9.89 6.27 -1.15
N LEU A 91 -9.76 7.38 -1.89
CA LEU A 91 -10.88 8.19 -2.31
C LEU A 91 -10.75 8.49 -3.79
N TYR A 92 -11.78 8.14 -4.55
CA TYR A 92 -11.93 8.56 -5.94
C TYR A 92 -12.91 9.71 -6.02
N LYS A 93 -12.50 10.79 -6.67
CA LYS A 93 -13.34 11.95 -6.89
C LYS A 93 -12.89 12.73 -8.13
N GLU A 94 -13.82 13.01 -9.03
CA GLU A 94 -13.56 13.89 -10.19
C GLU A 94 -12.33 13.48 -11.01
N HIS A 95 -12.26 12.19 -11.38
CA HIS A 95 -11.15 11.59 -12.13
C HIS A 95 -9.80 11.61 -11.40
N MET A 96 -9.82 11.79 -10.10
CA MET A 96 -8.65 11.81 -9.23
C MET A 96 -8.75 10.66 -8.22
N LEU A 97 -7.68 9.90 -8.08
CA LEU A 97 -7.55 8.89 -7.05
C LEU A 97 -6.57 9.37 -5.99
N ILE A 98 -7.04 9.50 -4.77
CA ILE A 98 -6.23 9.87 -3.60
C ILE A 98 -6.01 8.62 -2.76
N LEU A 99 -4.77 8.34 -2.43
CA LEU A 99 -4.35 7.18 -1.67
C LEU A 99 -3.48 7.63 -0.51
N LYS A 100 -3.85 7.25 0.71
CA LYS A 100 -3.11 7.60 1.90
C LYS A 100 -2.86 6.36 2.75
N VAL A 101 -1.60 6.05 3.00
CA VAL A 101 -1.19 4.96 3.89
C VAL A 101 -0.46 5.56 5.08
N SER A 102 -0.92 5.24 6.28
CA SER A 102 -0.28 5.63 7.54
C SER A 102 0.06 4.39 8.35
N ASN A 103 1.14 4.42 9.08
CA ASN A 103 1.54 3.30 9.93
C ASN A 103 2.32 3.78 11.15
N SER A 104 2.27 2.99 12.21
CA SER A 104 3.17 3.14 13.34
C SER A 104 4.58 2.72 12.95
N LYS A 105 5.56 3.35 13.56
CA LYS A 105 6.97 3.02 13.37
C LYS A 105 7.78 3.31 14.64
N ASP A 106 9.01 2.78 14.70
CA ASP A 106 9.92 3.20 15.74
C ASP A 106 10.27 4.70 15.58
N GLY A 107 10.64 5.36 16.67
CA GLY A 107 10.93 6.80 16.67
C GLY A 107 12.17 7.20 15.88
N LYS A 108 12.83 6.28 15.20
CA LYS A 108 14.01 6.56 14.39
C LYS A 108 13.63 7.26 13.10
N LYS A 109 14.37 8.31 12.77
CA LYS A 109 14.13 9.08 11.55
C LYS A 109 14.34 8.20 10.31
N VAL A 110 13.35 8.18 9.42
CA VAL A 110 13.47 7.52 8.12
C VAL A 110 14.22 8.43 7.17
N ASP A 111 15.32 7.94 6.63
CA ASP A 111 16.02 8.61 5.54
C ASP A 111 15.61 7.96 4.22
N ILE A 112 14.67 8.59 3.55
CA ILE A 112 14.12 8.13 2.26
C ILE A 112 15.23 8.04 1.19
N ASN A 113 16.24 8.88 1.28
CA ASN A 113 17.37 8.89 0.36
C ASN A 113 18.41 7.80 0.67
N LYS A 114 18.62 7.44 1.93
CA LYS A 114 19.54 6.38 2.35
C LYS A 114 18.98 4.98 2.08
N SER A 115 17.69 4.77 2.21
CA SER A 115 17.06 3.50 1.86
C SER A 115 17.24 3.19 0.36
N ARG A 116 17.41 4.23 -0.46
CA ARG A 116 17.73 4.14 -1.89
C ARG A 116 19.13 3.55 -2.15
N LYS A 117 20.10 3.78 -1.25
CA LYS A 117 21.51 3.35 -1.42
C LYS A 117 21.83 2.00 -0.77
N ARG A 118 21.10 1.62 0.27
CA ARG A 118 21.43 0.45 1.10
C ARG A 118 20.69 -0.83 0.72
N ASN A 119 19.54 -0.72 0.08
CA ASN A 119 18.71 -1.87 -0.26
C ASN A 119 18.23 -1.80 -1.70
N LEU A 120 19.08 -2.26 -2.60
CA LEU A 120 18.70 -2.53 -3.99
C LEU A 120 17.55 -3.56 -4.11
N VAL A 121 17.17 -4.22 -3.01
CA VAL A 121 16.24 -5.34 -3.00
C VAL A 121 14.97 -5.07 -2.18
N SER A 122 14.91 -4.01 -1.34
CA SER A 122 13.73 -3.75 -0.51
C SER A 122 13.19 -2.32 -0.66
N SER A 123 13.01 -1.57 0.37
CA SER A 123 12.23 -0.33 0.43
C SER A 123 12.60 0.79 -0.57
N GLY A 124 13.86 0.90 -1.00
CA GLY A 124 14.28 1.96 -1.94
C GLY A 124 13.73 1.81 -3.34
N ILE A 125 13.65 0.58 -3.85
CA ILE A 125 13.06 0.25 -5.16
C ILE A 125 11.56 0.50 -5.14
N GLY A 126 10.88 0.12 -4.05
CA GLY A 126 9.46 0.33 -3.87
C GLY A 126 9.08 1.81 -3.90
N THR A 127 9.84 2.67 -3.22
CA THR A 127 9.62 4.12 -3.21
C THR A 127 9.80 4.74 -4.60
N HIS A 128 10.83 4.33 -5.33
CA HIS A 128 11.06 4.78 -6.69
C HIS A 128 9.94 4.37 -7.63
N SER A 129 9.49 3.12 -7.55
CA SER A 129 8.37 2.61 -8.36
C SER A 129 7.07 3.37 -8.09
N VAL A 130 6.79 3.69 -6.83
CA VAL A 130 5.62 4.49 -6.44
C VAL A 130 5.68 5.88 -7.08
N LYS A 131 6.84 6.54 -7.04
CA LYS A 131 7.04 7.85 -7.70
C LYS A 131 6.85 7.77 -9.21
N CYS A 132 7.39 6.74 -9.86
CA CYS A 132 7.24 6.53 -11.29
C CYS A 132 5.78 6.34 -11.69
N ILE A 133 5.00 5.59 -10.91
CA ILE A 133 3.58 5.39 -11.17
C ILE A 133 2.80 6.71 -10.97
N ALA A 134 3.08 7.44 -9.91
CA ALA A 134 2.45 8.74 -9.70
C ALA A 134 2.71 9.68 -10.90
N GLU A 135 3.95 9.76 -11.36
CA GLU A 135 4.32 10.56 -12.54
C GLU A 135 3.62 10.10 -13.82
N LYS A 136 3.48 8.79 -14.03
CA LYS A 136 2.76 8.21 -15.18
C LYS A 136 1.32 8.71 -15.26
N TYR A 137 0.66 8.94 -14.13
CA TYR A 137 -0.70 9.45 -14.05
C TYR A 137 -0.75 10.95 -13.74
N ASN A 138 0.33 11.66 -14.05
CA ASN A 138 0.47 13.12 -13.83
C ASN A 138 0.21 13.56 -12.40
N GLY A 139 0.47 12.67 -11.47
CA GLY A 139 0.22 12.87 -10.05
C GLY A 139 1.47 13.13 -9.23
N THR A 140 1.29 13.06 -7.93
CA THR A 140 2.35 13.32 -6.95
C THR A 140 2.31 12.28 -5.85
N VAL A 141 3.45 12.09 -5.18
CA VAL A 141 3.53 11.31 -3.95
C VAL A 141 4.34 12.12 -2.92
N SER A 142 3.84 12.18 -1.70
CA SER A 142 4.51 12.81 -0.59
C SER A 142 4.72 11.83 0.56
N PHE A 143 5.84 11.96 1.23
CA PHE A 143 6.23 11.13 2.38
C PHE A 143 6.41 12.04 3.59
N MET A 144 5.80 11.67 4.72
CA MET A 144 5.86 12.46 5.94
C MET A 144 6.24 11.58 7.13
N ASP A 145 7.41 11.83 7.68
CA ASP A 145 7.88 11.21 8.92
C ASP A 145 7.45 12.08 10.12
N MET A 146 6.52 11.57 10.94
CA MET A 146 6.01 12.27 12.12
C MET A 146 6.56 11.68 13.43
N GLY A 147 7.73 11.05 13.38
CA GLY A 147 8.38 10.41 14.53
C GLY A 147 7.89 8.99 14.76
N GLU A 148 6.80 8.81 15.47
CA GLU A 148 6.22 7.48 15.75
C GLU A 148 5.18 7.04 14.71
N THR A 149 4.91 7.88 13.72
CA THR A 149 3.99 7.62 12.61
C THR A 149 4.64 8.03 11.30
N PHE A 150 4.42 7.24 10.27
CA PHE A 150 4.84 7.56 8.91
C PHE A 150 3.62 7.56 7.99
N GLU A 151 3.56 8.53 7.10
CA GLU A 151 2.44 8.72 6.19
C GLU A 151 2.92 8.91 4.77
N VAL A 152 2.27 8.21 3.84
CA VAL A 152 2.46 8.41 2.40
C VAL A 152 1.13 8.82 1.79
N CYS A 153 1.14 9.89 1.02
CA CYS A 153 -0.02 10.33 0.26
C CYS A 153 0.32 10.36 -1.23
N ALA A 154 -0.40 9.61 -2.02
CA ALA A 154 -0.28 9.60 -3.47
C ALA A 154 -1.57 10.12 -4.09
N VAL A 155 -1.43 10.95 -5.12
CA VAL A 155 -2.56 11.48 -5.90
C VAL A 155 -2.31 11.14 -7.36
N LEU A 156 -3.26 10.48 -7.99
CA LEU A 156 -3.24 10.15 -9.42
C LEU A 156 -4.36 10.91 -10.13
N TYR A 157 -4.07 11.41 -11.31
CA TYR A 157 -5.05 12.15 -12.12
C TYR A 157 -5.42 11.36 -13.38
N GLY A 158 -6.53 11.75 -14.02
CA GLY A 158 -6.98 11.13 -15.26
C GLY A 158 -7.46 9.68 -15.09
N ILE A 159 -7.99 9.37 -13.93
CA ILE A 159 -8.58 8.05 -13.64
C ILE A 159 -10.07 8.10 -13.99
N PHE A 160 -10.50 7.23 -14.90
CA PHE A 160 -11.88 7.14 -15.38
C PHE A 160 -12.52 5.83 -15.04
#